data_31911115694d0af8d38977207722b169
#
_entry.id   31911115694d0af8d38977207722b169
#
_cell.length_a   1.000
_cell.length_b   1.000
_cell.length_c   1.000
_cell.angle_alpha   90.00
_cell.angle_beta   90.00
_cell.angle_gamma   90.00
#
_symmetry.space_group_name_H-M   'P 1'
#
loop_
_entity.id
_entity.type
_entity.pdbx_description
1 polymer ?
#
loop_
_entity_poly.entity_id
_entity_poly.type
_entity_poly.pdbx_seq_one_letter_code
_entity_poly.pdbx_strand_id
1 'polypeptide(L)'
;MLINATHPEELRVAIVDGQRLYDLDIEVPSREQKKSNIYKGRVTRVEASLEAAFIDYGSDRHGFLPFKEIARSYFANGGPEGGGKPSIKEAIKDGQEVLVQVDKEERGTKGAALTTFVSLAGRYLVLMPNNPRAGGVSRRIEGDDRASVREAMASLEIPEGMGLIVRTAGVGRNKEELQWDLDYLLQLWAAIERAGRELKAPYLIYQESNLIIRALRDYLRNDIGEILVDDPDVYEQAREFMEQVMPQSLRKLKRYNDRIPLFSRFQIESQIESAYQRQVRLPSGGAIVIDHTEALISIDINSARATAGSDIEETAFNTNLEAAEEISRQLRLRDLGGLIVIDFIDMNAPRHQREVENRLREALKIDRARVQVGRISRFGLLEMSRQRLRPSLGESSQVVCPRCNGHGTIRSTESLGLAIIRIVQEEAIKDSTSRVVVYVPVDAAAFLLNDKRSVLADVEERYSIGITVYPQIGWETPQYEVKRIRRGEDEADSGRTGGGGVAERESAAEVGAATAARELPAVAGVKPRGPVPLRGVRAATHGGLLKRLWGNLFGSGEAASEPPGSADRAAE
;
A
#
# COMPACT_ATOMS: atom_id res chain seq x y z
N MET A 1 -1.54 -14.38 14.65
CA MET A 1 -2.02 -13.04 14.22
C MET A 1 -2.37 -12.25 15.45
N LEU A 2 -1.91 -11.04 15.57
CA LEU A 2 -2.16 -10.14 16.70
C LEU A 2 -2.92 -8.92 16.18
N ILE A 3 -4.00 -8.54 16.85
CA ILE A 3 -4.83 -7.38 16.54
C ILE A 3 -4.80 -6.47 17.75
N ASN A 4 -4.18 -5.31 17.59
CA ASN A 4 -4.10 -4.28 18.62
C ASN A 4 -5.00 -3.11 18.23
N ALA A 5 -5.99 -2.86 19.07
CA ALA A 5 -7.01 -1.82 18.92
C ALA A 5 -7.24 -1.04 20.22
N THR A 6 -6.28 -1.10 21.15
CA THR A 6 -6.36 -0.40 22.44
C THR A 6 -6.49 1.13 22.25
N HIS A 7 -5.92 1.67 21.20
CA HIS A 7 -6.01 3.08 20.83
C HIS A 7 -6.99 3.26 19.68
N PRO A 8 -8.09 4.00 19.85
CA PRO A 8 -9.10 4.19 18.81
C PRO A 8 -8.57 4.97 17.60
N GLU A 9 -7.46 5.69 17.77
CA GLU A 9 -6.79 6.47 16.71
C GLU A 9 -5.99 5.60 15.76
N GLU A 10 -5.65 4.35 16.13
CA GLU A 10 -4.78 3.49 15.34
C GLU A 10 -5.15 2.01 15.53
N LEU A 11 -5.53 1.36 14.45
CA LEU A 11 -5.72 -0.09 14.40
C LEU A 11 -4.49 -0.76 13.80
N ARG A 12 -3.93 -1.75 14.49
CA ARG A 12 -2.72 -2.45 14.04
C ARG A 12 -2.95 -3.95 13.99
N VAL A 13 -2.59 -4.57 12.87
CA VAL A 13 -2.64 -6.02 12.70
C VAL A 13 -1.24 -6.53 12.36
N ALA A 14 -0.71 -7.43 13.20
CA ALA A 14 0.61 -8.02 13.02
C ALA A 14 0.51 -9.54 12.79
N ILE A 15 1.31 -10.04 11.86
CA ILE A 15 1.53 -11.49 11.70
C ILE A 15 2.91 -11.80 12.24
N VAL A 16 2.97 -12.71 13.20
CA VAL A 16 4.21 -13.07 13.90
C VAL A 16 4.43 -14.58 13.86
N ASP A 17 5.68 -14.97 13.90
CA ASP A 17 6.12 -16.33 14.20
C ASP A 17 7.06 -16.25 15.40
N GLY A 18 6.58 -16.74 16.55
CA GLY A 18 7.23 -16.49 17.84
C GLY A 18 7.34 -14.98 18.12
N GLN A 19 8.57 -14.49 18.19
CA GLN A 19 8.90 -13.07 18.42
C GLN A 19 9.33 -12.34 17.15
N ARG A 20 9.23 -12.97 15.97
CA ARG A 20 9.62 -12.36 14.70
C ARG A 20 8.40 -11.81 13.97
N LEU A 21 8.44 -10.53 13.63
CA LEU A 21 7.40 -9.86 12.86
C LEU A 21 7.55 -10.15 11.37
N TYR A 22 6.51 -10.71 10.76
CA TYR A 22 6.46 -11.08 9.33
C TYR A 22 5.72 -10.07 8.47
N ASP A 23 4.59 -9.58 8.96
CA ASP A 23 3.73 -8.63 8.23
C ASP A 23 3.07 -7.69 9.23
N LEU A 24 2.84 -6.45 8.82
CA LEU A 24 2.24 -5.40 9.63
C LEU A 24 1.26 -4.62 8.78
N ASP A 25 0.07 -4.38 9.31
CA ASP A 25 -0.94 -3.53 8.71
C ASP A 25 -1.39 -2.50 9.73
N ILE A 26 -1.39 -1.22 9.37
CA ILE A 26 -1.78 -0.11 10.22
C ILE A 26 -2.85 0.70 9.49
N GLU A 27 -3.94 0.97 10.18
CA GLU A 27 -5.00 1.86 9.72
C GLU A 27 -5.24 2.95 10.77
N VAL A 28 -5.21 4.19 10.31
CA VAL A 28 -5.53 5.36 11.10
C VAL A 28 -6.94 5.81 10.72
N PRO A 29 -7.95 5.66 11.59
CA PRO A 29 -9.35 5.96 11.27
C PRO A 29 -9.61 7.39 10.82
N SER A 30 -8.77 8.36 11.21
CA SER A 30 -8.84 9.75 10.74
C SER A 30 -8.38 9.93 9.28
N ARG A 31 -7.67 8.93 8.72
CA ARG A 31 -7.24 8.87 7.31
C ARG A 31 -7.86 7.66 6.65
N GLU A 32 -9.20 7.67 6.52
CA GLU A 32 -9.93 6.55 5.91
C GLU A 32 -9.37 6.22 4.53
N GLN A 33 -9.04 4.95 4.33
CA GLN A 33 -8.62 4.44 3.03
C GLN A 33 -9.82 4.42 2.09
N LYS A 34 -9.75 5.20 1.02
CA LYS A 34 -10.80 5.24 -0.01
C LYS A 34 -10.66 4.12 -1.05
N LYS A 35 -9.55 3.40 -1.06
CA LYS A 35 -9.29 2.31 -2.01
C LYS A 35 -10.37 1.25 -1.95
N SER A 36 -10.83 0.81 -3.11
CA SER A 36 -11.93 -0.15 -3.30
C SER A 36 -13.32 0.35 -2.90
N ASN A 37 -13.46 1.55 -2.32
CA ASN A 37 -14.76 2.16 -2.10
C ASN A 37 -15.45 2.43 -3.44
N ILE A 38 -16.78 2.30 -3.45
CA ILE A 38 -17.62 2.52 -4.64
C ILE A 38 -18.46 3.77 -4.41
N TYR A 39 -18.37 4.68 -5.34
CA TYR A 39 -19.10 5.94 -5.34
C TYR A 39 -20.00 6.04 -6.56
N LYS A 40 -21.10 6.76 -6.42
CA LYS A 40 -21.79 7.33 -7.56
C LYS A 40 -21.19 8.68 -7.83
N GLY A 41 -20.49 8.82 -8.95
CA GLY A 41 -19.81 10.05 -9.38
C GLY A 41 -20.50 10.69 -10.57
N ARG A 42 -20.20 11.96 -10.81
CA ARG A 42 -20.65 12.75 -11.95
C ARG A 42 -19.46 13.16 -12.80
N VAL A 43 -19.56 12.97 -14.10
CA VAL A 43 -18.56 13.44 -15.07
C VAL A 43 -18.56 14.97 -15.08
N THR A 44 -17.45 15.60 -14.72
CA THR A 44 -17.30 17.06 -14.73
C THR A 44 -16.70 17.57 -16.03
N ARG A 45 -15.76 16.83 -16.59
CA ARG A 45 -15.07 17.19 -17.83
C ARG A 45 -14.50 15.96 -18.54
N VAL A 46 -14.66 15.91 -19.85
CA VAL A 46 -14.04 14.90 -20.72
C VAL A 46 -12.84 15.52 -21.44
N GLU A 47 -11.64 14.99 -21.22
CA GLU A 47 -10.39 15.46 -21.81
C GLU A 47 -9.87 14.46 -22.85
N ALA A 48 -10.07 14.80 -24.11
CA ALA A 48 -9.70 13.91 -25.22
C ALA A 48 -8.18 13.74 -25.36
N SER A 49 -7.40 14.77 -25.03
CA SER A 49 -5.92 14.74 -25.09
C SER A 49 -5.30 13.73 -24.12
N LEU A 50 -6.00 13.42 -23.03
CA LEU A 50 -5.58 12.46 -22.02
C LEU A 50 -6.30 11.11 -22.14
N GLU A 51 -7.22 10.97 -23.10
CA GLU A 51 -8.14 9.83 -23.19
C GLU A 51 -8.77 9.50 -21.83
N ALA A 52 -9.25 10.52 -21.09
CA ALA A 52 -9.77 10.36 -19.74
C ALA A 52 -10.90 11.34 -19.44
N ALA A 53 -11.71 11.00 -18.43
CA ALA A 53 -12.72 11.88 -17.84
C ALA A 53 -12.35 12.22 -16.40
N PHE A 54 -12.73 13.41 -15.96
CA PHE A 54 -12.65 13.83 -14.57
C PHE A 54 -14.02 13.65 -13.91
N ILE A 55 -14.03 13.04 -12.74
CA ILE A 55 -15.24 12.64 -12.03
C ILE A 55 -15.28 13.34 -10.67
N ASP A 56 -16.37 14.04 -10.41
CA ASP A 56 -16.73 14.45 -9.05
C ASP A 56 -17.39 13.25 -8.36
N TYR A 57 -16.74 12.73 -7.32
CA TYR A 57 -17.20 11.59 -6.53
C TYR A 57 -17.39 11.94 -5.05
N GLY A 58 -17.37 13.26 -4.70
CA GLY A 58 -17.56 13.75 -3.33
C GLY A 58 -16.26 14.00 -2.56
N SER A 59 -15.09 13.94 -3.22
CA SER A 59 -13.81 14.28 -2.60
C SER A 59 -13.36 15.67 -3.01
N ASP A 60 -12.43 16.29 -2.26
CA ASP A 60 -11.88 17.61 -2.54
C ASP A 60 -11.28 17.74 -3.95
N ARG A 61 -10.80 16.64 -4.49
CA ARG A 61 -10.23 16.56 -5.84
C ARG A 61 -11.01 15.62 -6.72
N HIS A 62 -11.20 16.00 -7.96
CA HIS A 62 -11.83 15.15 -8.96
C HIS A 62 -10.98 13.90 -9.23
N GLY A 63 -11.64 12.75 -9.36
CA GLY A 63 -11.01 11.51 -9.73
C GLY A 63 -10.72 11.43 -11.23
N PHE A 64 -9.67 10.71 -11.60
CA PHE A 64 -9.23 10.48 -12.97
C PHE A 64 -9.72 9.12 -13.45
N LEU A 65 -10.57 9.11 -14.50
CA LEU A 65 -11.15 7.92 -15.10
C LEU A 65 -10.61 7.74 -16.54
N PRO A 66 -9.62 6.86 -16.77
CA PRO A 66 -9.11 6.57 -18.11
C PRO A 66 -10.16 5.90 -18.99
N PHE A 67 -10.16 6.17 -20.29
CA PHE A 67 -11.10 5.57 -21.26
C PHE A 67 -11.12 4.03 -21.22
N LYS A 68 -9.97 3.40 -21.05
CA LYS A 68 -9.84 1.94 -20.92
C LYS A 68 -10.51 1.36 -19.67
N GLU A 69 -10.79 2.19 -18.67
CA GLU A 69 -11.44 1.83 -17.41
C GLU A 69 -12.95 2.12 -17.44
N ILE A 70 -13.51 2.52 -18.58
CA ILE A 70 -14.93 2.76 -18.75
C ILE A 70 -15.60 1.53 -19.35
N ALA A 71 -16.56 0.95 -18.61
CA ALA A 71 -17.35 -0.18 -19.09
C ALA A 71 -18.28 0.24 -20.25
N ARG A 72 -18.46 -0.63 -21.22
CA ARG A 72 -19.30 -0.37 -22.40
C ARG A 72 -20.76 -0.05 -22.07
N SER A 73 -21.26 -0.52 -20.94
CA SER A 73 -22.61 -0.21 -20.45
C SER A 73 -22.88 1.28 -20.22
N TYR A 74 -21.82 2.08 -20.04
CA TYR A 74 -21.91 3.53 -19.87
C TYR A 74 -21.82 4.32 -21.19
N PHE A 75 -21.57 3.67 -22.33
CA PHE A 75 -21.44 4.37 -23.62
C PHE A 75 -22.78 4.92 -24.07
N ALA A 76 -22.82 6.21 -24.37
CA ALA A 76 -24.04 6.95 -24.66
C ALA A 76 -24.81 6.45 -25.89
N ASN A 77 -24.16 5.78 -26.87
CA ASN A 77 -24.74 5.34 -28.13
C ASN A 77 -24.53 3.84 -28.41
N GLY A 78 -24.40 2.98 -27.37
CA GLY A 78 -24.24 1.53 -27.56
C GLY A 78 -22.93 1.09 -28.23
N GLY A 79 -22.06 2.01 -28.56
CA GLY A 79 -20.83 1.81 -29.34
C GLY A 79 -21.04 2.05 -30.85
N PRO A 80 -19.99 2.27 -31.62
CA PRO A 80 -20.09 2.56 -33.03
C PRO A 80 -20.64 1.36 -33.82
N GLU A 81 -21.68 1.54 -34.57
CA GLU A 81 -22.27 0.54 -35.48
C GLU A 81 -21.29 0.08 -36.60
N GLY A 82 -20.09 0.69 -36.70
CA GLY A 82 -19.14 0.49 -37.78
C GLY A 82 -17.77 -0.10 -37.42
N GLY A 83 -17.58 -0.76 -36.27
CA GLY A 83 -16.34 -1.49 -35.95
C GLY A 83 -15.09 -0.63 -35.62
N GLY A 84 -15.19 0.70 -35.58
CA GLY A 84 -14.15 1.63 -35.20
C GLY A 84 -13.97 1.70 -33.66
N LYS A 85 -12.79 2.12 -33.18
CA LYS A 85 -12.61 2.45 -31.73
C LYS A 85 -13.33 3.79 -31.48
N PRO A 86 -14.34 3.82 -30.58
CA PRO A 86 -15.02 5.07 -30.23
C PRO A 86 -14.04 6.05 -29.57
N SER A 87 -14.23 7.34 -29.84
CA SER A 87 -13.51 8.37 -29.08
C SER A 87 -14.13 8.50 -27.67
N ILE A 88 -13.38 8.99 -26.70
CA ILE A 88 -13.90 9.17 -25.34
C ILE A 88 -15.09 10.14 -25.28
N LYS A 89 -15.12 11.16 -26.16
CA LYS A 89 -16.23 12.13 -26.26
C LYS A 89 -17.52 11.52 -26.80
N GLU A 90 -17.41 10.45 -27.58
CA GLU A 90 -18.58 9.69 -28.11
C GLU A 90 -19.07 8.69 -27.06
N ALA A 91 -18.13 8.18 -26.21
CA ALA A 91 -18.43 7.19 -25.20
C ALA A 91 -19.13 7.77 -23.98
N ILE A 92 -18.69 8.91 -23.46
CA ILE A 92 -19.18 9.49 -22.22
C ILE A 92 -19.38 10.99 -22.34
N LYS A 93 -20.40 11.53 -21.68
CA LYS A 93 -20.78 12.94 -21.74
C LYS A 93 -20.58 13.65 -20.40
N ASP A 94 -20.30 14.97 -20.47
CA ASP A 94 -20.28 15.81 -19.28
C ASP A 94 -21.64 15.78 -18.58
N GLY A 95 -21.63 15.74 -17.24
CA GLY A 95 -22.84 15.64 -16.43
C GLY A 95 -23.39 14.21 -16.26
N GLN A 96 -22.88 13.22 -16.99
CA GLN A 96 -23.31 11.81 -16.87
C GLN A 96 -22.97 11.26 -15.50
N GLU A 97 -23.90 10.54 -14.88
CA GLU A 97 -23.68 9.83 -13.63
C GLU A 97 -23.15 8.41 -13.89
N VAL A 98 -22.13 8.01 -13.14
CA VAL A 98 -21.45 6.72 -13.29
C VAL A 98 -21.15 6.12 -11.91
N LEU A 99 -21.23 4.79 -11.78
CA LEU A 99 -20.68 4.09 -10.63
C LEU A 99 -19.19 3.89 -10.87
N VAL A 100 -18.38 4.36 -9.92
CA VAL A 100 -16.92 4.28 -9.98
C VAL A 100 -16.37 3.66 -8.71
N GLN A 101 -15.32 2.87 -8.86
CA GLN A 101 -14.53 2.33 -7.77
C GLN A 101 -13.16 2.98 -7.75
N VAL A 102 -12.64 3.29 -6.57
CA VAL A 102 -11.29 3.83 -6.40
C VAL A 102 -10.29 2.69 -6.57
N ASP A 103 -9.51 2.74 -7.66
CA ASP A 103 -8.39 1.80 -7.92
C ASP A 103 -7.12 2.21 -7.17
N LYS A 104 -6.81 3.52 -7.21
CA LYS A 104 -5.66 4.11 -6.50
C LYS A 104 -6.09 5.41 -5.85
N GLU A 105 -5.65 5.57 -4.61
CA GLU A 105 -5.91 6.78 -3.84
C GLU A 105 -5.14 7.99 -4.36
N GLU A 106 -5.56 9.15 -3.92
CA GLU A 106 -4.90 10.42 -4.18
C GLU A 106 -3.45 10.38 -3.67
N ARG A 107 -2.54 10.97 -4.44
CA ARG A 107 -1.13 11.01 -4.06
C ARG A 107 -0.49 12.33 -4.49
N GLY A 108 0.06 13.08 -3.54
CA GLY A 108 0.66 14.38 -3.80
C GLY A 108 -0.33 15.31 -4.51
N THR A 109 -0.01 15.75 -5.73
CA THR A 109 -0.86 16.62 -6.55
C THR A 109 -1.86 15.85 -7.43
N LYS A 110 -1.80 14.51 -7.48
CA LYS A 110 -2.64 13.69 -8.36
C LYS A 110 -3.92 13.24 -7.65
N GLY A 111 -5.07 13.41 -8.32
CA GLY A 111 -6.34 12.88 -7.87
C GLY A 111 -6.39 11.34 -7.91
N ALA A 112 -7.43 10.76 -7.30
CA ALA A 112 -7.64 9.31 -7.28
C ALA A 112 -7.81 8.76 -8.70
N ALA A 113 -7.26 7.56 -8.96
CA ALA A 113 -7.54 6.81 -10.18
C ALA A 113 -8.81 5.99 -9.98
N LEU A 114 -9.77 6.16 -10.87
CA LEU A 114 -11.07 5.51 -10.84
C LEU A 114 -11.21 4.47 -11.94
N THR A 115 -12.08 3.50 -11.70
CA THR A 115 -12.52 2.53 -12.70
C THR A 115 -14.03 2.31 -12.60
N THR A 116 -14.70 2.07 -13.69
CA THR A 116 -16.10 1.62 -13.69
C THR A 116 -16.19 0.09 -13.63
N PHE A 117 -15.08 -0.63 -13.81
CA PHE A 117 -15.05 -2.07 -13.64
C PHE A 117 -14.98 -2.42 -12.17
N VAL A 118 -16.15 -2.55 -11.55
CA VAL A 118 -16.28 -2.88 -10.13
C VAL A 118 -15.71 -4.27 -9.86
N SER A 119 -14.95 -4.39 -8.78
CA SER A 119 -14.43 -5.65 -8.26
C SER A 119 -14.82 -5.82 -6.79
N LEU A 120 -15.56 -6.88 -6.47
CA LEU A 120 -16.01 -7.19 -5.11
C LEU A 120 -15.21 -8.38 -4.58
N ALA A 121 -14.51 -8.18 -3.48
CA ALA A 121 -13.63 -9.18 -2.90
C ALA A 121 -14.35 -10.00 -1.82
N GLY A 122 -14.63 -11.27 -2.13
CA GLY A 122 -15.02 -12.28 -1.16
C GLY A 122 -13.85 -12.94 -0.46
N ARG A 123 -14.12 -14.01 0.28
CA ARG A 123 -13.07 -14.80 0.94
C ARG A 123 -12.30 -15.64 -0.07
N TYR A 124 -12.99 -16.35 -0.95
CA TYR A 124 -12.41 -17.28 -1.92
C TYR A 124 -12.42 -16.75 -3.33
N LEU A 125 -13.31 -15.82 -3.63
CA LEU A 125 -13.59 -15.31 -4.96
C LEU A 125 -13.43 -13.78 -5.02
N VAL A 126 -13.24 -13.28 -6.24
CA VAL A 126 -13.43 -11.87 -6.58
C VAL A 126 -14.43 -11.83 -7.73
N LEU A 127 -15.57 -11.16 -7.52
CA LEU A 127 -16.60 -10.97 -8.52
C LEU A 127 -16.37 -9.65 -9.26
N MET A 128 -16.46 -9.69 -10.59
CA MET A 128 -16.41 -8.51 -11.47
C MET A 128 -17.73 -8.41 -12.26
N PRO A 129 -18.75 -7.75 -11.71
CA PRO A 129 -20.11 -7.82 -12.22
C PRO A 129 -20.28 -7.29 -13.64
N ASN A 130 -19.46 -6.35 -14.06
CA ASN A 130 -19.56 -5.66 -15.35
C ASN A 130 -18.33 -5.86 -16.25
N ASN A 131 -17.51 -6.90 -16.00
CA ASN A 131 -16.33 -7.23 -16.79
C ASN A 131 -16.28 -8.73 -17.15
N PRO A 132 -17.03 -9.18 -18.16
CA PRO A 132 -17.08 -10.60 -18.55
C PRO A 132 -15.76 -11.14 -19.12
N ARG A 133 -14.85 -10.25 -19.54
CA ARG A 133 -13.52 -10.66 -20.05
C ARG A 133 -12.52 -10.89 -18.94
N ALA A 134 -12.78 -10.38 -17.74
CA ALA A 134 -11.95 -10.61 -16.57
C ALA A 134 -12.40 -11.91 -15.90
N GLY A 135 -11.47 -12.82 -15.71
CA GLY A 135 -11.80 -14.08 -15.05
C GLY A 135 -10.61 -15.03 -15.03
N GLY A 136 -10.71 -16.04 -14.22
CA GLY A 136 -9.70 -17.09 -14.14
C GLY A 136 -9.25 -17.43 -12.72
N VAL A 137 -8.04 -17.92 -12.63
CA VAL A 137 -7.42 -18.39 -11.39
C VAL A 137 -6.28 -17.44 -11.04
N SER A 138 -6.12 -17.12 -9.76
CA SER A 138 -5.00 -16.32 -9.26
C SER A 138 -3.67 -16.77 -9.87
N ARG A 139 -2.84 -15.82 -10.28
CA ARG A 139 -1.53 -16.11 -10.90
C ARG A 139 -0.55 -16.80 -9.95
N ARG A 140 -0.83 -16.82 -8.66
CA ARG A 140 -0.04 -17.49 -7.61
C ARG A 140 -0.36 -18.98 -7.47
N ILE A 141 -1.45 -19.45 -8.07
CA ILE A 141 -1.83 -20.85 -8.04
C ILE A 141 -1.18 -21.51 -9.25
N GLU A 142 -0.33 -22.49 -9.01
CA GLU A 142 0.49 -23.18 -10.02
C GLU A 142 0.21 -24.68 -9.99
N GLY A 143 0.69 -25.40 -11.00
CA GLY A 143 0.64 -26.86 -11.06
C GLY A 143 -0.77 -27.45 -11.02
N ASP A 144 -0.91 -28.58 -10.32
CA ASP A 144 -2.15 -29.36 -10.21
C ASP A 144 -3.27 -28.61 -9.49
N ASP A 145 -2.91 -27.76 -8.52
CA ASP A 145 -3.87 -26.91 -7.84
C ASP A 145 -4.61 -25.97 -8.81
N ARG A 146 -3.91 -25.48 -9.83
CA ARG A 146 -4.51 -24.62 -10.84
C ARG A 146 -5.53 -25.36 -11.71
N ALA A 147 -5.27 -26.62 -12.04
CA ALA A 147 -6.19 -27.46 -12.80
C ALA A 147 -7.44 -27.76 -11.97
N SER A 148 -7.27 -28.21 -10.73
CA SER A 148 -8.36 -28.51 -9.80
C SER A 148 -9.27 -27.29 -9.54
N VAL A 149 -8.68 -26.11 -9.35
CA VAL A 149 -9.46 -24.87 -9.15
C VAL A 149 -10.24 -24.48 -10.42
N ARG A 150 -9.70 -24.69 -11.62
CA ARG A 150 -10.45 -24.47 -12.87
C ARG A 150 -11.65 -25.39 -13.00
N GLU A 151 -11.52 -26.64 -12.65
CA GLU A 151 -12.61 -27.62 -12.65
C GLU A 151 -13.70 -27.20 -11.67
N ALA A 152 -13.32 -26.81 -10.43
CA ALA A 152 -14.24 -26.30 -9.45
C ALA A 152 -14.96 -25.03 -9.95
N MET A 153 -14.25 -24.09 -10.56
CA MET A 153 -14.81 -22.87 -11.12
C MET A 153 -15.81 -23.13 -12.26
N ALA A 154 -15.52 -24.11 -13.12
CA ALA A 154 -16.42 -24.49 -14.23
C ALA A 154 -17.75 -25.07 -13.76
N SER A 155 -17.81 -25.55 -12.51
CA SER A 155 -19.04 -26.09 -11.90
C SER A 155 -19.91 -25.04 -11.19
N LEU A 156 -19.44 -23.77 -11.10
CA LEU A 156 -20.17 -22.67 -10.45
C LEU A 156 -21.24 -22.07 -11.37
N GLU A 157 -22.33 -21.60 -10.78
CA GLU A 157 -23.42 -20.91 -11.48
C GLU A 157 -23.12 -19.40 -11.54
N ILE A 158 -22.33 -19.02 -12.57
CA ILE A 158 -21.92 -17.63 -12.78
C ILE A 158 -22.93 -16.96 -13.73
N PRO A 159 -23.59 -15.84 -13.35
CA PRO A 159 -24.48 -15.11 -14.25
C PRO A 159 -23.75 -14.61 -15.49
N GLU A 160 -24.45 -14.56 -16.64
CA GLU A 160 -23.91 -14.05 -17.89
C GLU A 160 -23.43 -12.58 -17.75
N GLY A 161 -22.31 -12.26 -18.38
CA GLY A 161 -21.75 -10.92 -18.36
C GLY A 161 -20.85 -10.61 -17.15
N MET A 162 -20.70 -11.55 -16.22
CA MET A 162 -19.85 -11.37 -15.03
C MET A 162 -18.52 -12.12 -15.13
N GLY A 163 -17.45 -11.50 -14.64
CA GLY A 163 -16.14 -12.13 -14.49
C GLY A 163 -15.93 -12.62 -13.07
N LEU A 164 -15.19 -13.74 -12.91
CA LEU A 164 -14.89 -14.34 -11.62
C LEU A 164 -13.41 -14.72 -11.54
N ILE A 165 -12.75 -14.37 -10.44
CA ILE A 165 -11.37 -14.79 -10.16
C ILE A 165 -11.36 -15.59 -8.87
N VAL A 166 -10.75 -16.79 -8.91
CA VAL A 166 -10.51 -17.58 -7.70
C VAL A 166 -9.22 -17.12 -7.04
N ARG A 167 -9.31 -16.78 -5.75
CA ARG A 167 -8.20 -16.36 -4.90
C ARG A 167 -7.39 -17.56 -4.41
N THR A 168 -6.19 -17.32 -3.90
CA THR A 168 -5.34 -18.37 -3.30
C THR A 168 -6.03 -19.09 -2.12
N ALA A 169 -6.89 -18.39 -1.39
CA ALA A 169 -7.68 -18.98 -0.30
C ALA A 169 -8.75 -20.00 -0.79
N GLY A 170 -9.09 -19.96 -2.08
CA GLY A 170 -10.04 -20.90 -2.70
C GLY A 170 -9.41 -22.24 -3.13
N VAL A 171 -8.09 -22.41 -3.02
CA VAL A 171 -7.44 -23.68 -3.32
C VAL A 171 -7.94 -24.76 -2.35
N GLY A 172 -8.33 -25.92 -2.90
CA GLY A 172 -8.82 -27.07 -2.13
C GLY A 172 -10.20 -26.87 -1.49
N ARG A 173 -10.96 -25.83 -1.91
CA ARG A 173 -12.37 -25.63 -1.50
C ARG A 173 -13.32 -26.40 -2.41
N ASN A 174 -14.43 -26.85 -1.85
CA ASN A 174 -15.47 -27.54 -2.60
C ASN A 174 -16.39 -26.56 -3.34
N LYS A 175 -17.22 -27.09 -4.25
CA LYS A 175 -18.18 -26.30 -5.03
C LYS A 175 -19.13 -25.50 -4.13
N GLU A 176 -19.64 -26.11 -3.07
CA GLU A 176 -20.62 -25.51 -2.16
C GLU A 176 -20.04 -24.29 -1.41
N GLU A 177 -18.78 -24.38 -0.95
CA GLU A 177 -18.09 -23.26 -0.31
C GLU A 177 -17.85 -22.10 -1.28
N LEU A 178 -17.46 -22.41 -2.52
CA LEU A 178 -17.24 -21.39 -3.55
C LEU A 178 -18.56 -20.78 -4.03
N GLN A 179 -19.61 -21.58 -4.21
CA GLN A 179 -20.93 -21.07 -4.61
C GLN A 179 -21.53 -20.16 -3.52
N TRP A 180 -21.38 -20.52 -2.26
CA TRP A 180 -21.82 -19.68 -1.15
C TRP A 180 -21.14 -18.29 -1.16
N ASP A 181 -19.82 -18.23 -1.39
CA ASP A 181 -19.07 -16.96 -1.50
C ASP A 181 -19.55 -16.15 -2.72
N LEU A 182 -19.82 -16.83 -3.85
CA LEU A 182 -20.39 -16.21 -5.05
C LEU A 182 -21.77 -15.61 -4.78
N ASP A 183 -22.67 -16.37 -4.16
CA ASP A 183 -24.05 -15.95 -3.85
C ASP A 183 -24.06 -14.71 -2.92
N TYR A 184 -23.16 -14.67 -1.95
CA TYR A 184 -22.96 -13.50 -1.11
C TYR A 184 -22.52 -12.27 -1.92
N LEU A 185 -21.55 -12.44 -2.82
CA LEU A 185 -21.08 -11.35 -3.68
C LEU A 185 -22.16 -10.86 -4.66
N LEU A 186 -22.99 -11.74 -5.17
CA LEU A 186 -24.13 -11.39 -6.01
C LEU A 186 -25.19 -10.59 -5.23
N GLN A 187 -25.47 -10.96 -3.98
CA GLN A 187 -26.38 -10.18 -3.12
C GLN A 187 -25.82 -8.79 -2.83
N LEU A 188 -24.52 -8.69 -2.53
CA LEU A 188 -23.83 -7.42 -2.32
C LEU A 188 -23.91 -6.54 -3.57
N TRP A 189 -23.64 -7.12 -4.75
CA TRP A 189 -23.75 -6.39 -6.02
C TRP A 189 -25.16 -5.87 -6.28
N ALA A 190 -26.16 -6.68 -6.06
CA ALA A 190 -27.56 -6.28 -6.23
C ALA A 190 -27.97 -5.11 -5.29
N ALA A 191 -27.43 -5.09 -4.07
CA ALA A 191 -27.63 -3.97 -3.13
C ALA A 191 -26.93 -2.69 -3.62
N ILE A 192 -25.67 -2.79 -4.10
CA ILE A 192 -24.91 -1.66 -4.65
C ILE A 192 -25.59 -1.08 -5.90
N GLU A 193 -26.04 -1.93 -6.80
CA GLU A 193 -26.73 -1.52 -8.03
C GLU A 193 -28.05 -0.80 -7.73
N ARG A 194 -28.83 -1.29 -6.76
CA ARG A 194 -30.06 -0.64 -6.30
C ARG A 194 -29.78 0.75 -5.74
N ALA A 195 -28.85 0.84 -4.79
CA ALA A 195 -28.46 2.12 -4.19
C ALA A 195 -27.93 3.09 -5.26
N GLY A 196 -27.16 2.59 -6.21
CA GLY A 196 -26.64 3.39 -7.33
C GLY A 196 -27.73 3.93 -8.27
N ARG A 197 -28.90 3.28 -8.37
CA ARG A 197 -30.07 3.78 -9.13
C ARG A 197 -30.88 4.82 -8.36
N GLU A 198 -31.01 4.64 -7.04
CA GLU A 198 -31.90 5.46 -6.18
C GLU A 198 -31.25 6.78 -5.77
N LEU A 199 -29.94 6.80 -5.53
CA LEU A 199 -29.21 7.96 -5.00
C LEU A 199 -28.64 8.84 -6.14
N LYS A 200 -28.50 10.14 -5.89
CA LYS A 200 -27.89 11.12 -6.82
C LYS A 200 -26.40 11.25 -6.55
N ALA A 201 -25.61 11.50 -7.60
CA ALA A 201 -24.19 11.80 -7.50
C ALA A 201 -23.93 13.25 -6.99
N PRO A 202 -22.86 13.49 -6.21
CA PRO A 202 -21.89 12.49 -5.70
C PRO A 202 -22.41 11.80 -4.42
N TYR A 203 -22.14 10.48 -4.25
CA TYR A 203 -22.53 9.74 -3.06
C TYR A 203 -21.67 8.49 -2.84
N LEU A 204 -21.30 8.19 -1.56
CA LEU A 204 -20.64 6.95 -1.18
C LEU A 204 -21.65 5.79 -1.15
N ILE A 205 -21.56 4.88 -2.11
CA ILE A 205 -22.50 3.73 -2.22
C ILE A 205 -22.06 2.59 -1.31
N TYR A 206 -20.79 2.19 -1.38
CA TYR A 206 -20.24 1.08 -0.63
C TYR A 206 -18.83 1.39 -0.14
N GLN A 207 -18.58 1.13 1.12
CA GLN A 207 -17.28 1.23 1.74
C GLN A 207 -16.69 -0.17 1.91
N GLU A 208 -15.42 -0.35 1.49
CA GLU A 208 -14.69 -1.59 1.75
C GLU A 208 -14.58 -1.83 3.26
N SER A 209 -14.55 -3.09 3.65
CA SER A 209 -14.47 -3.49 5.05
C SER A 209 -13.29 -2.86 5.79
N ASN A 210 -13.47 -2.61 7.09
CA ASN A 210 -12.40 -2.13 7.95
C ASN A 210 -11.17 -3.08 7.97
N LEU A 211 -10.05 -2.60 8.50
CA LEU A 211 -8.79 -3.34 8.55
C LEU A 211 -8.95 -4.74 9.14
N ILE A 212 -9.75 -4.90 10.19
CA ILE A 212 -9.89 -6.15 10.92
C ILE A 212 -10.52 -7.21 10.02
N ILE A 213 -11.65 -6.88 9.40
CA ILE A 213 -12.38 -7.78 8.49
C ILE A 213 -11.51 -8.09 7.26
N ARG A 214 -10.83 -7.08 6.70
CA ARG A 214 -9.88 -7.28 5.61
C ARG A 214 -8.74 -8.22 6.03
N ALA A 215 -8.17 -8.02 7.20
CA ALA A 215 -7.07 -8.84 7.70
C ALA A 215 -7.53 -10.29 7.90
N LEU A 216 -8.68 -10.53 8.54
CA LEU A 216 -9.25 -11.87 8.69
C LEU A 216 -9.58 -12.51 7.33
N ARG A 217 -10.15 -11.74 6.40
CA ARG A 217 -10.47 -12.22 5.05
C ARG A 217 -9.22 -12.59 4.25
N ASP A 218 -8.16 -11.78 4.33
CA ASP A 218 -7.03 -11.87 3.41
C ASP A 218 -5.82 -12.59 4.00
N TYR A 219 -5.58 -12.49 5.32
CA TYR A 219 -4.41 -13.05 5.99
C TYR A 219 -4.67 -14.38 6.69
N LEU A 220 -5.91 -14.66 7.14
CA LEU A 220 -6.17 -15.89 7.86
C LEU A 220 -6.01 -17.11 6.96
N ARG A 221 -4.85 -17.74 7.05
CA ARG A 221 -4.50 -18.99 6.38
C ARG A 221 -4.50 -20.14 7.38
N ASN A 222 -4.31 -21.36 6.87
CA ASN A 222 -4.29 -22.56 7.72
C ASN A 222 -3.08 -22.58 8.67
N ASP A 223 -1.97 -21.95 8.27
CA ASP A 223 -0.73 -21.81 9.04
C ASP A 223 -0.85 -20.85 10.24
N ILE A 224 -1.88 -19.99 10.29
CA ILE A 224 -2.16 -19.16 11.46
C ILE A 224 -2.76 -20.04 12.57
N GLY A 225 -2.01 -20.22 13.66
CA GLY A 225 -2.43 -21.01 14.83
C GLY A 225 -3.44 -20.29 15.70
N GLU A 226 -3.19 -19.00 16.00
CA GLU A 226 -4.01 -18.18 16.91
C GLU A 226 -4.23 -16.79 16.39
N ILE A 227 -5.35 -16.18 16.80
CA ILE A 227 -5.70 -14.78 16.59
C ILE A 227 -5.98 -14.19 17.97
N LEU A 228 -5.16 -13.22 18.39
CA LEU A 228 -5.30 -12.53 19.67
C LEU A 228 -5.79 -11.11 19.41
N VAL A 229 -6.83 -10.69 20.14
CA VAL A 229 -7.43 -9.35 20.04
C VAL A 229 -7.48 -8.75 21.44
N ASP A 230 -6.95 -7.54 21.61
CA ASP A 230 -6.87 -6.88 22.92
C ASP A 230 -8.06 -5.99 23.27
N ASP A 231 -8.87 -5.59 22.27
CA ASP A 231 -10.06 -4.79 22.46
C ASP A 231 -11.33 -5.67 22.45
N PRO A 232 -12.30 -5.49 23.37
CA PRO A 232 -13.50 -6.30 23.46
C PRO A 232 -14.47 -6.06 22.29
N ASP A 233 -14.64 -4.84 21.82
CA ASP A 233 -15.61 -4.52 20.76
C ASP A 233 -15.10 -5.04 19.42
N VAL A 234 -13.81 -4.90 19.17
CA VAL A 234 -13.13 -5.46 18.01
C VAL A 234 -13.14 -6.99 18.03
N TYR A 235 -13.01 -7.60 19.21
CA TYR A 235 -13.14 -9.05 19.36
C TYR A 235 -14.53 -9.53 18.95
N GLU A 236 -15.60 -8.85 19.39
CA GLU A 236 -16.97 -9.22 19.01
C GLU A 236 -17.22 -9.04 17.51
N GLN A 237 -16.73 -7.95 16.90
CA GLN A 237 -16.80 -7.76 15.44
C GLN A 237 -16.08 -8.88 14.68
N ALA A 238 -14.87 -9.24 15.13
CA ALA A 238 -14.10 -10.34 14.56
C ALA A 238 -14.83 -11.67 14.71
N ARG A 239 -15.45 -11.90 15.87
CA ARG A 239 -16.24 -13.11 16.16
C ARG A 239 -17.47 -13.22 15.26
N GLU A 240 -18.27 -12.17 15.16
CA GLU A 240 -19.45 -12.16 14.28
C GLU A 240 -19.08 -12.45 12.82
N PHE A 241 -18.03 -11.80 12.33
CA PHE A 241 -17.55 -12.05 10.98
C PHE A 241 -17.09 -13.49 10.78
N MET A 242 -16.31 -14.03 11.74
CA MET A 242 -15.79 -15.39 11.64
C MET A 242 -16.89 -16.44 11.78
N GLU A 243 -17.92 -16.22 12.60
CA GLU A 243 -19.10 -17.08 12.71
C GLU A 243 -19.85 -17.17 11.38
N GLN A 244 -19.96 -16.05 10.65
CA GLN A 244 -20.66 -16.00 9.37
C GLN A 244 -19.85 -16.60 8.21
N VAL A 245 -18.56 -16.30 8.14
CA VAL A 245 -17.72 -16.58 6.95
C VAL A 245 -16.75 -17.76 7.16
N MET A 246 -16.31 -18.01 8.40
CA MET A 246 -15.26 -18.99 8.72
C MET A 246 -15.48 -19.71 10.05
N PRO A 247 -16.62 -20.36 10.29
CA PRO A 247 -16.96 -20.94 11.59
C PRO A 247 -15.96 -22.00 12.06
N GLN A 248 -15.34 -22.72 11.15
CA GLN A 248 -14.29 -23.72 11.47
C GLN A 248 -13.00 -23.09 12.04
N SER A 249 -12.76 -21.82 11.82
CA SER A 249 -11.59 -21.09 12.34
C SER A 249 -11.87 -20.32 13.63
N LEU A 250 -13.12 -20.28 14.09
CA LEU A 250 -13.55 -19.52 15.27
C LEU A 250 -12.76 -19.90 16.53
N ARG A 251 -12.42 -21.18 16.70
CA ARG A 251 -11.59 -21.68 17.82
C ARG A 251 -10.18 -21.05 17.90
N LYS A 252 -9.70 -20.44 16.81
CA LYS A 252 -8.40 -19.75 16.78
C LYS A 252 -8.49 -18.34 17.35
N LEU A 253 -9.68 -17.75 17.39
CA LEU A 253 -9.91 -16.41 17.91
C LEU A 253 -9.95 -16.43 19.43
N LYS A 254 -9.12 -15.63 20.05
CA LYS A 254 -9.01 -15.51 21.50
C LYS A 254 -8.93 -14.04 21.91
N ARG A 255 -9.60 -13.69 23.00
CA ARG A 255 -9.47 -12.40 23.63
C ARG A 255 -8.20 -12.36 24.45
N TYR A 256 -7.43 -11.29 24.32
CA TYR A 256 -6.24 -11.03 25.11
C TYR A 256 -6.59 -10.10 26.28
N ASN A 257 -6.34 -10.56 27.53
CA ASN A 257 -6.70 -9.84 28.75
C ASN A 257 -5.51 -9.71 29.74
N ASP A 258 -4.27 -9.86 29.25
CA ASP A 258 -3.09 -9.74 30.10
C ASP A 258 -2.79 -8.27 30.43
N ARG A 259 -2.06 -8.02 31.53
CA ARG A 259 -1.62 -6.67 31.93
C ARG A 259 -0.51 -6.11 31.03
N ILE A 260 0.24 -6.98 30.38
CA ILE A 260 1.33 -6.59 29.46
C ILE A 260 0.68 -6.26 28.10
N PRO A 261 0.97 -5.10 27.50
CA PRO A 261 0.46 -4.79 26.15
C PRO A 261 0.78 -5.90 25.14
N LEU A 262 -0.16 -6.20 24.25
CA LEU A 262 -0.10 -7.33 23.33
C LEU A 262 1.21 -7.37 22.52
N PHE A 263 1.59 -6.28 21.88
CA PHE A 263 2.80 -6.22 21.05
C PHE A 263 4.10 -6.26 21.86
N SER A 264 4.08 -5.72 23.08
CA SER A 264 5.23 -5.80 24.00
C SER A 264 5.47 -7.24 24.48
N ARG A 265 4.40 -8.03 24.74
CA ARG A 265 4.51 -9.44 25.10
C ARG A 265 5.20 -10.27 24.01
N PHE A 266 4.95 -9.97 22.75
CA PHE A 266 5.55 -10.65 21.60
C PHE A 266 6.86 -9.99 21.13
N GLN A 267 7.34 -8.95 21.81
CA GLN A 267 8.60 -8.23 21.54
C GLN A 267 8.70 -7.71 20.11
N ILE A 268 7.57 -7.27 19.54
CA ILE A 268 7.53 -6.79 18.15
C ILE A 268 7.51 -5.27 18.02
N GLU A 269 7.28 -4.52 19.11
CA GLU A 269 7.20 -3.06 19.08
C GLU A 269 8.50 -2.42 18.55
N SER A 270 9.67 -2.93 19.01
CA SER A 270 10.97 -2.47 18.52
C SER A 270 11.20 -2.78 17.03
N GLN A 271 10.61 -3.86 16.52
CA GLN A 271 10.69 -4.23 15.11
C GLN A 271 9.78 -3.34 14.25
N ILE A 272 8.62 -2.93 14.79
CA ILE A 272 7.73 -1.94 14.17
C ILE A 272 8.46 -0.59 14.10
N GLU A 273 9.06 -0.14 15.21
CA GLU A 273 9.81 1.10 15.25
C GLU A 273 10.99 1.11 14.25
N SER A 274 11.66 -0.04 14.09
CA SER A 274 12.73 -0.16 13.08
C SER A 274 12.24 0.06 11.65
N ALA A 275 10.95 -0.18 11.37
CA ALA A 275 10.37 0.06 10.05
C ALA A 275 10.17 1.56 9.72
N TYR A 276 10.25 2.45 10.71
CA TYR A 276 10.26 3.89 10.51
C TYR A 276 11.66 4.49 10.36
N GLN A 277 12.70 3.72 10.75
CA GLN A 277 14.08 4.19 10.69
C GLN A 277 14.67 4.05 9.28
N ARG A 278 15.48 5.03 8.87
CA ARG A 278 16.21 5.00 7.59
C ARG A 278 17.19 3.83 7.53
N GLN A 279 17.87 3.53 8.63
CA GLN A 279 18.89 2.48 8.74
C GLN A 279 18.38 1.29 9.55
N VAL A 280 18.57 0.09 9.03
CA VAL A 280 18.23 -1.17 9.72
C VAL A 280 19.49 -2.00 9.89
N ARG A 281 19.74 -2.46 11.11
CA ARG A 281 20.91 -3.28 11.45
C ARG A 281 20.70 -4.72 11.05
N LEU A 282 21.78 -5.35 10.57
CA LEU A 282 21.85 -6.77 10.28
C LEU A 282 22.41 -7.55 11.48
N PRO A 283 22.10 -8.85 11.61
CA PRO A 283 22.57 -9.68 12.74
C PRO A 283 24.09 -9.74 12.87
N SER A 284 24.82 -9.77 11.76
CA SER A 284 26.30 -9.78 11.74
C SER A 284 26.96 -8.44 12.14
N GLY A 285 26.17 -7.37 12.27
CA GLY A 285 26.63 -6.02 12.59
C GLY A 285 26.73 -5.09 11.37
N GLY A 286 26.41 -5.56 10.18
CA GLY A 286 26.17 -4.75 8.99
C GLY A 286 24.88 -3.94 9.10
N ALA A 287 24.55 -3.18 8.07
CA ALA A 287 23.32 -2.39 8.01
C ALA A 287 22.84 -2.19 6.58
N ILE A 288 21.53 -2.09 6.41
CA ILE A 288 20.90 -1.60 5.19
C ILE A 288 20.37 -0.18 5.40
N VAL A 289 20.48 0.66 4.40
CA VAL A 289 19.98 2.04 4.39
C VAL A 289 18.94 2.15 3.29
N ILE A 290 17.73 2.59 3.62
CA ILE A 290 16.59 2.66 2.71
C ILE A 290 16.24 4.13 2.50
N ASP A 291 16.41 4.61 1.28
CA ASP A 291 16.14 5.98 0.89
C ASP A 291 15.05 6.06 -0.18
N HIS A 292 14.15 7.01 0.01
CA HIS A 292 13.11 7.35 -0.96
C HIS A 292 13.59 8.47 -1.86
N THR A 293 13.55 8.26 -3.17
CA THR A 293 13.66 9.33 -4.15
C THR A 293 12.26 9.66 -4.72
N GLU A 294 12.15 10.65 -5.59
CA GLU A 294 10.88 11.00 -6.22
C GLU A 294 10.27 9.83 -7.02
N ALA A 295 11.10 9.02 -7.70
CA ALA A 295 10.65 8.01 -8.64
C ALA A 295 10.88 6.57 -8.19
N LEU A 296 11.87 6.30 -7.34
CA LEU A 296 12.27 4.96 -6.95
C LEU A 296 12.75 4.92 -5.48
N ILE A 297 12.99 3.71 -5.00
CA ILE A 297 13.58 3.45 -3.70
C ILE A 297 14.98 2.91 -3.94
N SER A 298 15.98 3.50 -3.28
CA SER A 298 17.34 2.99 -3.26
C SER A 298 17.64 2.32 -1.92
N ILE A 299 18.35 1.20 -1.97
CA ILE A 299 18.77 0.46 -0.79
C ILE A 299 20.27 0.23 -0.89
N ASP A 300 21.02 0.77 0.07
CA ASP A 300 22.46 0.63 0.21
C ASP A 300 22.80 -0.38 1.30
N ILE A 301 23.87 -1.15 1.13
CA ILE A 301 24.29 -2.19 2.06
C ILE A 301 25.69 -1.89 2.56
N ASN A 302 25.82 -1.80 3.88
CA ASN A 302 27.07 -1.53 4.56
C ASN A 302 27.49 -2.70 5.45
N SER A 303 28.72 -3.24 5.26
CA SER A 303 29.26 -4.30 6.10
C SER A 303 29.63 -3.82 7.50
N ALA A 304 29.94 -2.54 7.67
CA ALA A 304 30.26 -1.84 8.92
C ALA A 304 31.19 -2.65 9.88
N ARG A 305 30.58 -3.37 10.87
CA ARG A 305 31.30 -4.17 11.87
C ARG A 305 31.26 -5.68 11.58
N ALA A 306 30.73 -6.11 10.47
CA ALA A 306 30.72 -7.50 10.08
C ALA A 306 32.13 -7.92 9.63
N THR A 307 32.89 -8.53 10.53
CA THR A 307 34.27 -8.99 10.31
C THR A 307 34.41 -10.51 10.48
N ALA A 308 33.30 -11.24 10.37
CA ALA A 308 33.28 -12.68 10.61
C ALA A 308 33.76 -13.55 9.42
N GLY A 309 34.07 -12.97 8.27
CA GLY A 309 34.59 -13.69 7.11
C GLY A 309 36.11 -13.92 7.19
N SER A 310 36.59 -14.93 6.49
CA SER A 310 38.03 -15.22 6.35
C SER A 310 38.74 -14.21 5.42
N ASP A 311 37.98 -13.59 4.50
CA ASP A 311 38.43 -12.56 3.58
C ASP A 311 37.32 -11.55 3.29
N ILE A 312 37.66 -10.53 2.47
CA ILE A 312 36.74 -9.44 2.09
C ILE A 312 35.56 -9.98 1.26
N GLU A 313 35.80 -10.93 0.37
CA GLU A 313 34.79 -11.53 -0.50
C GLU A 313 33.77 -12.33 0.33
N GLU A 314 34.21 -13.12 1.29
CA GLU A 314 33.34 -13.91 2.17
C GLU A 314 32.51 -12.99 3.09
N THR A 315 33.13 -11.92 3.61
CA THR A 315 32.42 -10.91 4.39
C THR A 315 31.33 -10.22 3.59
N ALA A 316 31.64 -9.81 2.35
CA ALA A 316 30.68 -9.22 1.42
C ALA A 316 29.52 -10.17 1.12
N PHE A 317 29.84 -11.43 0.80
CA PHE A 317 28.86 -12.47 0.50
C PHE A 317 27.91 -12.73 1.66
N ASN A 318 28.42 -12.93 2.88
CA ASN A 318 27.61 -13.18 4.06
C ASN A 318 26.73 -11.99 4.40
N THR A 319 27.28 -10.76 4.33
CA THR A 319 26.50 -9.54 4.56
C THR A 319 25.38 -9.37 3.53
N ASN A 320 25.66 -9.66 2.25
CA ASN A 320 24.67 -9.58 1.18
C ASN A 320 23.56 -10.64 1.32
N LEU A 321 23.86 -11.84 1.83
CA LEU A 321 22.86 -12.87 2.14
C LEU A 321 21.90 -12.42 3.25
N GLU A 322 22.44 -11.87 4.35
CA GLU A 322 21.62 -11.33 5.43
C GLU A 322 20.79 -10.14 4.94
N ALA A 323 21.39 -9.23 4.18
CA ALA A 323 20.73 -8.09 3.59
C ALA A 323 19.58 -8.50 2.67
N ALA A 324 19.73 -9.53 1.84
CA ALA A 324 18.68 -10.02 0.94
C ALA A 324 17.43 -10.48 1.71
N GLU A 325 17.61 -11.17 2.85
CA GLU A 325 16.50 -11.56 3.71
C GLU A 325 15.83 -10.35 4.39
N GLU A 326 16.64 -9.47 4.97
CA GLU A 326 16.14 -8.31 5.70
C GLU A 326 15.47 -7.29 4.76
N ILE A 327 16.01 -7.04 3.56
CA ILE A 327 15.38 -6.22 2.54
C ILE A 327 14.00 -6.76 2.21
N SER A 328 13.89 -8.06 1.92
CA SER A 328 12.59 -8.69 1.66
C SER A 328 11.59 -8.48 2.80
N ARG A 329 12.04 -8.55 4.06
CA ARG A 329 11.23 -8.30 5.24
C ARG A 329 10.81 -6.84 5.34
N GLN A 330 11.75 -5.91 5.18
CA GLN A 330 11.49 -4.47 5.24
C GLN A 330 10.55 -3.98 4.13
N LEU A 331 10.66 -4.54 2.92
CA LEU A 331 9.73 -4.25 1.83
C LEU A 331 8.28 -4.60 2.19
N ARG A 332 8.06 -5.71 2.91
CA ARG A 332 6.72 -6.10 3.39
C ARG A 332 6.25 -5.24 4.53
N LEU A 333 7.09 -5.03 5.58
CA LEU A 333 6.72 -4.28 6.77
C LEU A 333 6.38 -2.81 6.45
N ARG A 334 7.18 -2.18 5.60
CA ARG A 334 7.01 -0.78 5.19
C ARG A 334 6.00 -0.62 4.04
N ASP A 335 5.57 -1.72 3.43
CA ASP A 335 4.78 -1.80 2.18
C ASP A 335 5.35 -0.96 1.04
N LEU A 336 6.67 -1.07 0.86
CA LEU A 336 7.39 -0.37 -0.19
C LEU A 336 7.06 -0.98 -1.55
N GLY A 337 6.75 -0.15 -2.53
CA GLY A 337 6.43 -0.61 -3.89
C GLY A 337 6.85 0.38 -4.96
N GLY A 338 6.81 -0.06 -6.20
CA GLY A 338 7.36 0.64 -7.35
C GLY A 338 8.69 0.06 -7.78
N LEU A 339 9.56 0.89 -8.35
CA LEU A 339 10.92 0.53 -8.71
C LEU A 339 11.83 0.59 -7.48
N ILE A 340 12.65 -0.41 -7.29
CA ILE A 340 13.59 -0.53 -6.18
C ILE A 340 14.93 -0.92 -6.77
N VAL A 341 15.98 -0.22 -6.37
CA VAL A 341 17.37 -0.51 -6.74
C VAL A 341 18.14 -0.84 -5.47
N ILE A 342 18.79 -1.99 -5.47
CA ILE A 342 19.58 -2.48 -4.34
C ILE A 342 21.05 -2.42 -4.78
N ASP A 343 21.88 -1.78 -3.98
CA ASP A 343 23.34 -1.72 -4.16
C ASP A 343 23.97 -2.76 -3.24
N PHE A 344 24.30 -3.93 -3.84
CA PHE A 344 24.96 -4.99 -3.12
C PHE A 344 26.46 -4.73 -3.03
N ILE A 345 27.06 -5.08 -1.88
CA ILE A 345 28.51 -5.03 -1.73
C ILE A 345 29.14 -5.86 -2.85
N ASP A 346 30.19 -5.32 -3.49
CA ASP A 346 30.85 -5.96 -4.63
C ASP A 346 31.29 -7.39 -4.34
N MET A 347 30.95 -8.29 -5.26
CA MET A 347 31.33 -9.70 -5.25
C MET A 347 31.98 -10.06 -6.59
N ASN A 348 33.19 -10.59 -6.56
CA ASN A 348 33.91 -10.99 -7.77
C ASN A 348 33.42 -12.35 -8.33
N ALA A 349 32.99 -13.25 -7.46
CA ALA A 349 32.57 -14.59 -7.84
C ALA A 349 31.12 -14.62 -8.37
N PRO A 350 30.87 -14.99 -9.65
CA PRO A 350 29.50 -15.08 -10.20
C PRO A 350 28.61 -16.10 -9.47
N ARG A 351 29.21 -17.07 -8.76
CA ARG A 351 28.49 -18.02 -7.93
C ARG A 351 27.86 -17.32 -6.73
N HIS A 352 28.60 -16.44 -6.03
CA HIS A 352 28.10 -15.68 -4.89
C HIS A 352 26.97 -14.75 -5.30
N GLN A 353 27.11 -14.05 -6.43
CA GLN A 353 26.04 -13.20 -6.97
C GLN A 353 24.74 -13.98 -7.20
N ARG A 354 24.83 -15.18 -7.83
CA ARG A 354 23.66 -16.03 -8.08
C ARG A 354 23.02 -16.53 -6.77
N GLU A 355 23.81 -16.82 -5.77
CA GLU A 355 23.31 -17.30 -4.48
C GLU A 355 22.57 -16.20 -3.72
N VAL A 356 23.08 -14.96 -3.72
CA VAL A 356 22.39 -13.77 -3.19
C VAL A 356 21.08 -13.50 -3.95
N GLU A 357 21.10 -13.56 -5.29
CA GLU A 357 19.88 -13.44 -6.10
C GLU A 357 18.83 -14.50 -5.73
N ASN A 358 19.27 -15.76 -5.56
CA ASN A 358 18.37 -16.86 -5.20
C ASN A 358 17.82 -16.67 -3.79
N ARG A 359 18.64 -16.23 -2.83
CA ARG A 359 18.22 -15.95 -1.46
C ARG A 359 17.16 -14.85 -1.43
N LEU A 360 17.36 -13.78 -2.18
CA LEU A 360 16.37 -12.71 -2.30
C LEU A 360 15.06 -13.22 -2.92
N ARG A 361 15.12 -14.00 -4.01
CA ARG A 361 13.92 -14.58 -4.64
C ARG A 361 13.18 -15.52 -3.69
N GLU A 362 13.90 -16.32 -2.90
CA GLU A 362 13.33 -17.22 -1.90
C GLU A 362 12.60 -16.45 -0.80
N ALA A 363 13.26 -15.42 -0.23
CA ALA A 363 12.70 -14.59 0.80
C ALA A 363 11.46 -13.79 0.33
N LEU A 364 11.38 -13.46 -0.97
CA LEU A 364 10.25 -12.78 -1.58
C LEU A 364 9.06 -13.69 -1.91
N LYS A 365 9.20 -15.03 -1.88
CA LYS A 365 8.06 -15.95 -2.12
C LYS A 365 6.92 -15.78 -1.12
N ILE A 366 7.24 -15.34 0.08
CA ILE A 366 6.25 -15.09 1.16
C ILE A 366 5.46 -13.81 0.90
N ASP A 367 6.02 -12.86 0.13
CA ASP A 367 5.38 -11.57 -0.15
C ASP A 367 4.07 -11.75 -0.93
N ARG A 368 3.02 -11.03 -0.53
CA ARG A 368 1.72 -11.03 -1.22
C ARG A 368 1.70 -10.17 -2.48
N ALA A 369 2.57 -9.18 -2.54
CA ALA A 369 2.71 -8.33 -3.71
C ALA A 369 3.33 -9.10 -4.87
N ARG A 370 2.99 -8.73 -6.09
CA ARG A 370 3.69 -9.22 -7.27
C ARG A 370 5.05 -8.55 -7.34
N VAL A 371 6.10 -9.36 -7.39
CA VAL A 371 7.49 -8.90 -7.48
C VAL A 371 8.11 -9.43 -8.76
N GLN A 372 8.89 -8.59 -9.43
CA GLN A 372 9.78 -8.97 -10.54
C GLN A 372 11.19 -8.58 -10.12
N VAL A 373 12.12 -9.54 -10.18
CA VAL A 373 13.51 -9.38 -9.72
C VAL A 373 14.44 -9.60 -10.90
N GLY A 374 15.30 -8.61 -11.15
CA GLY A 374 16.35 -8.67 -12.14
C GLY A 374 17.51 -9.57 -11.73
N ARG A 375 18.66 -9.39 -12.37
CA ARG A 375 19.95 -9.98 -12.00
C ARG A 375 20.86 -8.87 -11.46
N ILE A 376 21.85 -9.24 -10.67
CA ILE A 376 22.89 -8.32 -10.25
C ILE A 376 23.68 -7.91 -11.52
N SER A 377 23.77 -6.61 -11.76
CA SER A 377 24.50 -6.04 -12.88
C SER A 377 26.01 -6.10 -12.63
N ARG A 378 26.79 -5.79 -13.66
CA ARG A 378 28.26 -5.66 -13.54
C ARG A 378 28.69 -4.50 -12.62
N PHE A 379 27.77 -3.69 -12.17
CA PHE A 379 28.00 -2.57 -11.25
C PHE A 379 27.54 -2.87 -9.80
N GLY A 380 27.24 -4.15 -9.47
CA GLY A 380 26.72 -4.52 -8.14
C GLY A 380 25.22 -4.27 -7.95
N LEU A 381 24.56 -3.54 -8.86
CA LEU A 381 23.17 -3.12 -8.71
C LEU A 381 22.18 -4.23 -9.09
N LEU A 382 21.16 -4.43 -8.27
CA LEU A 382 20.01 -5.27 -8.59
C LEU A 382 18.75 -4.42 -8.70
N GLU A 383 18.10 -4.49 -9.85
CA GLU A 383 16.83 -3.81 -10.10
C GLU A 383 15.67 -4.75 -9.85
N MET A 384 14.65 -4.26 -9.16
CA MET A 384 13.40 -4.99 -8.94
C MET A 384 12.18 -4.07 -8.99
N SER A 385 11.02 -4.68 -9.22
CA SER A 385 9.73 -3.98 -9.20
C SER A 385 8.78 -4.72 -8.30
N ARG A 386 8.15 -4.02 -7.37
CA ARG A 386 7.13 -4.55 -6.44
C ARG A 386 5.81 -3.81 -6.62
N GLN A 387 4.73 -4.56 -6.73
CA GLN A 387 3.38 -3.99 -6.78
C GLN A 387 3.06 -3.28 -5.47
N ARG A 388 2.57 -2.03 -5.55
CA ARG A 388 2.04 -1.32 -4.38
C ARG A 388 0.68 -1.90 -4.01
N LEU A 389 0.55 -2.39 -2.80
CA LEU A 389 -0.73 -2.89 -2.28
C LEU A 389 -1.53 -1.77 -1.61
N ARG A 390 -0.84 -0.88 -0.90
CA ARG A 390 -1.36 0.27 -0.13
C ARG A 390 -0.32 1.38 -0.04
N PRO A 391 -0.62 2.57 0.53
CA PRO A 391 0.39 3.57 0.87
C PRO A 391 1.46 2.98 1.80
N SER A 392 2.72 3.38 1.64
CA SER A 392 3.79 2.91 2.54
C SER A 392 3.60 3.47 3.96
N LEU A 393 4.22 2.83 4.96
CA LEU A 393 4.18 3.33 6.35
C LEU A 393 4.65 4.78 6.44
N GLY A 394 5.70 5.16 5.70
CA GLY A 394 6.17 6.55 5.64
C GLY A 394 5.15 7.50 5.02
N GLU A 395 4.48 7.11 3.93
CA GLU A 395 3.46 7.94 3.29
C GLU A 395 2.22 8.16 4.18
N SER A 396 1.89 7.21 5.03
CA SER A 396 0.72 7.28 5.92
C SER A 396 0.98 8.04 7.23
N SER A 397 2.23 8.02 7.76
CA SER A 397 2.54 8.54 9.10
C SER A 397 3.50 9.72 9.12
N GLN A 398 4.22 9.99 8.01
CA GLN A 398 5.21 11.05 7.94
C GLN A 398 4.74 12.20 7.04
N VAL A 399 5.26 13.38 7.28
CA VAL A 399 5.09 14.56 6.44
C VAL A 399 6.44 14.96 5.84
N VAL A 400 6.42 15.47 4.60
CA VAL A 400 7.64 15.97 3.97
C VAL A 400 8.20 17.12 4.80
N CYS A 401 9.48 17.06 5.14
CA CYS A 401 10.13 18.12 5.91
C CYS A 401 10.04 19.47 5.17
N PRO A 402 9.39 20.50 5.75
CA PRO A 402 9.19 21.79 5.07
C PRO A 402 10.49 22.56 4.86
N ARG A 403 11.55 22.22 5.60
CA ARG A 403 12.85 22.90 5.51
C ARG A 403 13.66 22.42 4.32
N CYS A 404 13.72 21.10 4.06
CA CYS A 404 14.51 20.53 2.96
C CYS A 404 13.65 19.96 1.82
N ASN A 405 12.31 19.99 1.92
CA ASN A 405 11.38 19.42 0.94
C ASN A 405 11.74 17.98 0.51
N GLY A 406 12.27 17.18 1.46
CA GLY A 406 12.69 15.80 1.22
C GLY A 406 14.11 15.62 0.69
N HIS A 407 14.87 16.71 0.46
CA HIS A 407 16.24 16.60 -0.05
C HIS A 407 17.27 16.06 0.97
N GLY A 408 16.95 16.09 2.28
CA GLY A 408 17.86 15.66 3.35
C GLY A 408 18.99 16.66 3.66
N THR A 409 19.25 17.63 2.79
CA THR A 409 20.27 18.67 2.94
C THR A 409 19.68 20.03 2.67
N ILE A 410 20.27 21.05 3.30
CA ILE A 410 19.93 22.45 3.07
C ILE A 410 21.20 23.25 2.75
N ARG A 411 21.02 24.40 2.14
CA ARG A 411 22.12 25.32 1.88
C ARG A 411 22.64 25.93 3.18
N SER A 412 23.96 25.98 3.39
CA SER A 412 24.54 26.62 4.57
C SER A 412 24.25 28.13 4.58
N THR A 413 24.23 28.72 5.79
CA THR A 413 23.98 30.17 5.99
C THR A 413 24.94 31.05 5.18
N GLU A 414 26.20 30.67 5.16
CA GLU A 414 27.24 31.39 4.36
C GLU A 414 26.95 31.31 2.85
N SER A 415 26.67 30.10 2.34
CA SER A 415 26.37 29.91 0.92
C SER A 415 25.09 30.64 0.51
N LEU A 416 24.07 30.67 1.41
CA LEU A 416 22.84 31.42 1.21
C LEU A 416 23.11 32.93 1.18
N GLY A 417 23.86 33.43 2.16
CA GLY A 417 24.22 34.86 2.22
C GLY A 417 24.97 35.35 0.98
N LEU A 418 25.92 34.57 0.49
CA LEU A 418 26.62 34.90 -0.77
C LEU A 418 25.70 34.89 -2.00
N ALA A 419 24.71 33.99 -2.03
CA ALA A 419 23.71 34.00 -3.10
C ALA A 419 22.81 35.23 -3.03
N ILE A 420 22.38 35.60 -1.83
CA ILE A 420 21.57 36.81 -1.60
C ILE A 420 22.30 38.04 -2.06
N ILE A 421 23.61 38.20 -1.74
CA ILE A 421 24.42 39.32 -2.20
C ILE A 421 24.40 39.42 -3.74
N ARG A 422 24.54 38.30 -4.44
CA ARG A 422 24.48 38.30 -5.93
C ARG A 422 23.13 38.74 -6.45
N ILE A 423 22.04 38.27 -5.83
CA ILE A 423 20.67 38.68 -6.21
C ILE A 423 20.47 40.17 -5.92
N VAL A 424 20.95 40.66 -4.77
CA VAL A 424 20.92 42.09 -4.44
C VAL A 424 21.66 42.90 -5.48
N GLN A 425 22.86 42.47 -5.92
CA GLN A 425 23.61 43.13 -7.00
C GLN A 425 22.83 43.12 -8.31
N GLU A 426 22.20 42.02 -8.66
CA GLU A 426 21.38 41.93 -9.87
C GLU A 426 20.16 42.88 -9.82
N GLU A 427 19.48 42.97 -8.68
CA GLU A 427 18.35 43.89 -8.49
C GLU A 427 18.83 45.36 -8.45
N ALA A 428 20.02 45.60 -7.93
CA ALA A 428 20.64 46.93 -7.88
C ALA A 428 20.94 47.52 -9.26
N ILE A 429 21.35 46.69 -10.23
CA ILE A 429 21.70 47.10 -11.60
C ILE A 429 20.48 47.52 -12.42
N LYS A 430 19.27 47.05 -12.05
CA LYS A 430 18.05 47.34 -12.81
C LYS A 430 17.69 48.83 -12.76
N ASP A 431 17.27 49.37 -13.90
CA ASP A 431 16.91 50.81 -14.02
C ASP A 431 15.83 51.20 -13.02
N SER A 432 15.93 52.44 -12.50
CA SER A 432 14.99 53.03 -11.55
C SER A 432 14.96 52.39 -10.16
N THR A 433 15.92 51.54 -9.78
CA THR A 433 16.03 51.02 -8.43
C THR A 433 16.36 52.13 -7.44
N SER A 434 15.60 52.25 -6.36
CA SER A 434 15.83 53.17 -5.23
C SER A 434 16.41 52.41 -4.03
N ARG A 435 15.84 51.26 -3.74
CA ARG A 435 16.23 50.44 -2.59
C ARG A 435 16.00 48.96 -2.88
N VAL A 436 16.83 48.10 -2.28
CA VAL A 436 16.64 46.66 -2.25
C VAL A 436 16.40 46.22 -0.81
N VAL A 437 15.29 45.56 -0.55
CA VAL A 437 14.88 45.05 0.77
C VAL A 437 15.03 43.53 0.77
N VAL A 438 15.72 43.01 1.79
CA VAL A 438 16.03 41.60 1.93
C VAL A 438 15.42 41.07 3.22
N TYR A 439 14.52 40.12 3.14
CA TYR A 439 13.97 39.41 4.28
C TYR A 439 14.66 38.06 4.40
N VAL A 440 15.22 37.74 5.57
CA VAL A 440 16.03 36.54 5.79
C VAL A 440 15.89 36.02 7.23
N PRO A 441 16.21 34.74 7.49
CA PRO A 441 16.38 34.22 8.85
C PRO A 441 17.41 35.03 9.65
N VAL A 442 17.26 35.02 10.98
CA VAL A 442 18.14 35.80 11.89
C VAL A 442 19.62 35.48 11.69
N ASP A 443 19.98 34.19 11.53
CA ASP A 443 21.36 33.75 11.32
C ASP A 443 21.94 34.30 10.00
N ALA A 444 21.14 34.30 8.92
CA ALA A 444 21.56 34.85 7.63
C ALA A 444 21.68 36.39 7.67
N ALA A 445 20.79 37.07 8.40
CA ALA A 445 20.88 38.50 8.63
C ALA A 445 22.17 38.88 9.40
N ALA A 446 22.48 38.11 10.47
CA ALA A 446 23.73 38.32 11.23
C ALA A 446 24.95 38.15 10.34
N PHE A 447 25.02 37.15 9.50
CA PHE A 447 26.11 36.94 8.55
C PHE A 447 26.23 38.10 7.52
N LEU A 448 25.10 38.54 6.96
CA LEU A 448 25.09 39.63 5.97
C LEU A 448 25.51 40.98 6.59
N LEU A 449 24.99 41.31 7.77
CA LEU A 449 25.21 42.59 8.41
C LEU A 449 26.56 42.73 9.13
N ASN A 450 27.15 41.61 9.58
CA ASN A 450 28.43 41.60 10.26
C ASN A 450 29.57 41.20 9.30
N ASP A 451 29.54 39.96 8.80
CA ASP A 451 30.65 39.40 8.03
C ASP A 451 30.76 39.97 6.61
N LYS A 452 29.63 40.36 6.02
CA LYS A 452 29.55 40.87 4.64
C LYS A 452 29.13 42.34 4.53
N ARG A 453 29.21 43.07 5.63
CA ARG A 453 28.82 44.50 5.69
C ARG A 453 29.57 45.37 4.67
N SER A 454 30.89 45.15 4.52
CA SER A 454 31.69 45.91 3.55
C SER A 454 31.22 45.67 2.12
N VAL A 455 30.90 44.42 1.78
CA VAL A 455 30.42 44.06 0.43
C VAL A 455 29.07 44.71 0.12
N LEU A 456 28.17 44.76 1.10
CA LEU A 456 26.89 45.45 0.95
C LEU A 456 27.08 46.96 0.77
N ALA A 457 27.96 47.58 1.57
CA ALA A 457 28.28 48.99 1.45
C ALA A 457 28.91 49.34 0.07
N ASP A 458 29.80 48.50 -0.45
CA ASP A 458 30.37 48.67 -1.79
C ASP A 458 29.30 48.63 -2.90
N VAL A 459 28.26 47.79 -2.72
CA VAL A 459 27.12 47.71 -3.65
C VAL A 459 26.25 48.97 -3.55
N GLU A 460 25.98 49.45 -2.33
CA GLU A 460 25.20 50.68 -2.09
C GLU A 460 25.87 51.88 -2.73
N GLU A 461 27.18 52.04 -2.53
CA GLU A 461 27.98 53.14 -3.08
C GLU A 461 28.04 53.05 -4.62
N ARG A 462 28.35 51.86 -5.17
CA ARG A 462 28.52 51.66 -6.63
C ARG A 462 27.26 51.97 -7.42
N TYR A 463 26.08 51.57 -6.91
CA TYR A 463 24.79 51.75 -7.62
C TYR A 463 23.95 52.90 -7.08
N SER A 464 24.41 53.61 -6.03
CA SER A 464 23.69 54.70 -5.38
C SER A 464 22.28 54.33 -4.95
N ILE A 465 22.15 53.19 -4.30
CA ILE A 465 20.89 52.63 -3.79
C ILE A 465 21.01 52.33 -2.28
N GLY A 466 19.88 52.16 -1.58
CA GLY A 466 19.88 51.64 -0.20
C GLY A 466 19.65 50.13 -0.17
N ILE A 467 20.34 49.42 0.72
CA ILE A 467 20.08 48.01 1.00
C ILE A 467 19.60 47.88 2.44
N THR A 468 18.43 47.27 2.65
CA THR A 468 17.90 47.06 3.98
C THR A 468 17.68 45.56 4.21
N VAL A 469 18.29 45.03 5.27
CA VAL A 469 18.16 43.62 5.64
C VAL A 469 17.25 43.51 6.86
N TYR A 470 16.13 42.82 6.71
CA TYR A 470 15.17 42.56 7.79
C TYR A 470 15.27 41.11 8.26
N PRO A 471 15.70 40.86 9.52
CA PRO A 471 15.65 39.54 10.11
C PRO A 471 14.18 39.14 10.38
N GLN A 472 13.78 37.97 9.91
CA GLN A 472 12.44 37.41 10.14
C GLN A 472 12.50 36.35 11.23
N ILE A 473 11.78 36.61 12.33
CA ILE A 473 11.63 35.65 13.42
C ILE A 473 10.73 34.52 12.94
N GLY A 474 11.15 33.25 13.12
CA GLY A 474 10.41 32.07 12.68
C GLY A 474 10.72 31.60 11.26
N TRP A 475 11.51 32.35 10.51
CA TRP A 475 12.06 31.84 9.25
C TRP A 475 13.31 31.00 9.50
N GLU A 476 13.40 29.91 8.77
CA GLU A 476 14.57 29.03 8.80
C GLU A 476 15.25 29.00 7.42
N THR A 477 16.58 28.81 7.41
CA THR A 477 17.31 28.56 6.16
C THR A 477 16.70 27.34 5.45
N PRO A 478 16.48 27.38 4.11
CA PRO A 478 16.98 28.36 3.13
C PRO A 478 15.97 29.45 2.72
N GLN A 479 15.00 29.80 3.54
CA GLN A 479 13.98 30.81 3.19
C GLN A 479 14.63 32.20 3.07
N TYR A 480 14.28 32.93 2.03
CA TYR A 480 14.64 34.36 1.87
C TYR A 480 13.67 35.00 0.85
N GLU A 481 13.56 36.32 0.92
CA GLU A 481 12.83 37.12 -0.05
C GLU A 481 13.60 38.40 -0.33
N VAL A 482 13.75 38.77 -1.61
CA VAL A 482 14.38 40.00 -2.04
C VAL A 482 13.37 40.83 -2.81
N LYS A 483 13.12 42.04 -2.35
CA LYS A 483 12.21 43.01 -2.98
C LYS A 483 12.95 44.22 -3.47
N ARG A 484 12.69 44.59 -4.70
CA ARG A 484 13.19 45.84 -5.29
C ARG A 484 12.15 46.95 -5.16
N ILE A 485 12.52 48.11 -4.64
CA ILE A 485 11.70 49.32 -4.59
C ILE A 485 12.20 50.29 -5.67
N ARG A 486 11.30 50.75 -6.51
CA ARG A 486 11.59 51.70 -7.57
C ARG A 486 11.48 53.16 -7.06
N ARG A 487 12.15 54.09 -7.76
CA ARG A 487 12.02 55.53 -7.47
C ARG A 487 10.57 55.97 -7.72
N GLY A 488 9.90 56.46 -6.65
CA GLY A 488 8.48 56.87 -6.70
C GLY A 488 7.45 55.85 -6.19
N GLU A 489 7.92 54.66 -5.76
CA GLU A 489 7.07 53.73 -4.99
C GLU A 489 7.22 54.05 -3.52
N ASP A 490 6.08 54.34 -2.84
CA ASP A 490 6.05 54.62 -1.40
C ASP A 490 6.27 53.34 -0.59
N GLU A 491 7.04 53.45 0.50
CA GLU A 491 7.29 52.35 1.47
C GLU A 491 6.02 51.78 2.11
N ALA A 492 4.95 52.56 2.12
CA ALA A 492 3.67 52.19 2.75
C ALA A 492 2.96 51.01 2.07
N ASP A 493 3.21 50.77 0.78
CA ASP A 493 2.60 49.67 0.02
C ASP A 493 3.43 48.38 0.10
N SER A 494 4.74 48.47 0.35
CA SER A 494 5.63 47.29 0.50
C SER A 494 5.53 46.61 1.86
N GLY A 495 5.04 47.29 2.89
CA GLY A 495 4.86 46.76 4.25
C GLY A 495 3.57 45.96 4.46
N ARG A 496 2.57 46.14 3.57
CA ARG A 496 1.28 45.45 3.66
C ARG A 496 1.13 44.23 2.77
N THR A 497 2.01 44.04 1.80
CA THR A 497 2.03 42.86 0.95
C THR A 497 3.09 41.85 1.38
N GLY A 498 3.45 41.81 2.64
CA GLY A 498 4.29 40.76 3.26
C GLY A 498 3.61 39.37 3.36
N GLY A 499 2.67 39.09 2.49
CA GLY A 499 1.94 37.83 2.37
C GLY A 499 1.93 37.25 0.96
N GLY A 500 2.88 37.62 0.10
CA GLY A 500 2.94 37.11 -1.26
C GLY A 500 3.90 35.93 -1.38
N GLY A 501 3.40 34.70 -1.38
CA GLY A 501 4.16 33.52 -1.77
C GLY A 501 4.43 32.46 -0.71
N VAL A 502 4.02 32.66 0.53
CA VAL A 502 3.68 31.53 1.38
C VAL A 502 2.21 31.27 1.09
N ALA A 503 1.87 30.19 0.37
CA ALA A 503 0.57 29.61 0.51
C ALA A 503 0.25 29.71 2.00
N GLU A 504 -0.88 30.35 2.33
CA GLU A 504 -1.38 30.45 3.68
C GLU A 504 -1.11 29.10 4.34
N ARG A 505 -0.12 29.06 5.21
CA ARG A 505 -0.07 28.02 6.20
C ARG A 505 -1.33 28.31 7.02
N GLU A 506 -2.42 27.70 6.65
CA GLU A 506 -3.43 27.32 7.61
C GLU A 506 -2.64 26.79 8.78
N SER A 507 -2.64 27.58 9.83
CA SER A 507 -1.95 27.25 11.06
C SER A 507 -2.36 25.82 11.41
N ALA A 508 -1.40 24.93 11.55
CA ALA A 508 -1.60 23.58 12.08
C ALA A 508 -2.20 23.58 13.52
N ALA A 509 -2.63 24.75 13.99
CA ALA A 509 -3.31 24.96 15.27
C ALA A 509 -4.85 24.89 15.21
N GLU A 510 -5.45 24.73 14.01
CA GLU A 510 -6.91 24.51 13.85
C GLU A 510 -7.25 23.17 13.19
N VAL A 511 -6.36 22.19 13.22
CA VAL A 511 -6.71 20.76 13.11
C VAL A 511 -7.22 20.27 14.48
N GLY A 512 -7.99 21.12 15.14
CA GLY A 512 -8.78 20.82 16.30
C GLY A 512 -10.24 20.79 15.87
N ALA A 513 -10.77 19.54 15.67
CA ALA A 513 -12.19 19.25 15.77
C ALA A 513 -13.14 19.93 14.76
N ALA A 514 -12.87 19.86 13.46
CA ALA A 514 -13.95 19.50 12.58
C ALA A 514 -13.92 17.97 12.48
N THR A 515 -14.66 17.29 13.33
CA THR A 515 -15.17 15.95 13.02
C THR A 515 -15.98 16.13 11.74
N ALA A 516 -15.31 15.99 10.58
CA ALA A 516 -15.98 15.84 9.31
C ALA A 516 -17.00 14.73 9.53
N ALA A 517 -18.28 15.03 9.37
CA ALA A 517 -19.34 14.07 9.56
C ALA A 517 -18.98 12.86 8.68
N ARG A 518 -18.73 11.72 9.33
CA ARG A 518 -18.28 10.50 8.66
C ARG A 518 -19.32 10.16 7.61
N GLU A 519 -18.95 10.14 6.33
CA GLU A 519 -19.84 9.76 5.26
C GLU A 519 -20.26 8.31 5.49
N LEU A 520 -21.53 8.07 5.76
CA LEU A 520 -22.04 6.72 5.94
C LEU A 520 -22.34 6.12 4.56
N PRO A 521 -21.84 4.90 4.27
CA PRO A 521 -22.14 4.23 3.01
C PRO A 521 -23.63 3.85 2.93
N ALA A 522 -24.22 3.97 1.74
CA ALA A 522 -25.62 3.58 1.51
C ALA A 522 -25.85 2.08 1.70
N VAL A 523 -24.86 1.27 1.38
CA VAL A 523 -24.89 -0.18 1.53
C VAL A 523 -23.95 -0.58 2.67
N ALA A 524 -24.52 -0.95 3.81
CA ALA A 524 -23.81 -1.46 4.98
C ALA A 524 -24.44 -2.76 5.45
N GLY A 525 -23.63 -3.69 5.99
CA GLY A 525 -24.10 -4.86 6.73
C GLY A 525 -24.89 -5.90 5.91
N VAL A 526 -24.61 -6.06 4.61
CA VAL A 526 -25.17 -7.18 3.82
C VAL A 526 -24.69 -8.49 4.43
N LYS A 527 -25.63 -9.29 4.95
CA LYS A 527 -25.35 -10.60 5.57
C LYS A 527 -25.63 -11.71 4.57
N PRO A 528 -24.83 -12.80 4.55
CA PRO A 528 -25.11 -13.98 3.75
C PRO A 528 -26.45 -14.61 4.12
N ARG A 529 -27.15 -15.23 3.15
CA ARG A 529 -28.48 -15.86 3.37
C ARG A 529 -28.45 -17.15 4.19
N GLY A 530 -27.27 -17.65 4.55
CA GLY A 530 -27.14 -18.88 5.34
C GLY A 530 -25.70 -19.07 5.83
N PRO A 531 -25.49 -20.00 6.79
CA PRO A 531 -24.16 -20.35 7.24
C PRO A 531 -23.35 -21.01 6.13
N VAL A 532 -22.03 -20.88 6.20
CA VAL A 532 -21.09 -21.55 5.28
C VAL A 532 -21.33 -23.06 5.34
N PRO A 533 -21.44 -23.77 4.20
CA PRO A 533 -21.54 -25.22 4.18
C PRO A 533 -20.38 -25.86 4.93
N LEU A 534 -20.69 -26.64 5.98
CA LEU A 534 -19.67 -27.36 6.73
C LEU A 534 -19.11 -28.47 5.84
N ARG A 535 -17.81 -28.53 5.72
CA ARG A 535 -17.09 -29.59 5.01
C ARG A 535 -17.43 -30.90 5.67
N GLY A 536 -18.24 -31.76 5.03
CA GLY A 536 -18.42 -33.13 5.44
C GLY A 536 -17.05 -33.78 5.56
N VAL A 537 -16.74 -34.32 6.75
CA VAL A 537 -15.47 -35.04 6.97
C VAL A 537 -15.52 -36.25 6.03
N ARG A 538 -14.97 -36.12 4.84
CA ARG A 538 -14.60 -37.28 4.04
C ARG A 538 -13.56 -38.01 4.86
N ALA A 539 -13.93 -39.13 5.47
CA ALA A 539 -13.00 -40.09 6.02
C ALA A 539 -11.94 -40.31 4.94
N ALA A 540 -10.72 -39.92 5.24
CA ALA A 540 -9.59 -40.19 4.35
C ALA A 540 -9.48 -41.69 4.24
N THR A 541 -10.04 -42.26 3.17
CA THR A 541 -9.70 -43.61 2.72
C THR A 541 -8.29 -43.55 2.23
N HIS A 542 -7.33 -43.61 3.15
CA HIS A 542 -5.97 -44.00 2.86
C HIS A 542 -5.99 -45.50 2.46
N GLY A 543 -6.53 -45.75 1.29
CA GLY A 543 -6.57 -47.04 0.62
C GLY A 543 -5.49 -47.11 -0.44
N GLY A 544 -4.28 -47.40 -0.01
CA GLY A 544 -3.58 -48.47 -0.74
C GLY A 544 -2.79 -48.18 -1.99
N LEU A 545 -1.80 -47.30 -1.98
CA LEU A 545 -0.61 -47.50 -2.85
C LEU A 545 0.38 -48.47 -2.21
N LEU A 546 0.55 -48.44 -0.89
CA LEU A 546 1.41 -49.41 -0.16
C LEU A 546 0.80 -50.81 -0.09
N LYS A 547 -0.55 -50.99 -0.08
CA LYS A 547 -1.18 -52.32 -0.17
C LYS A 547 -1.09 -52.96 -1.55
N ARG A 548 -1.00 -52.19 -2.64
CA ARG A 548 -0.78 -52.73 -3.99
C ARG A 548 0.68 -53.11 -4.24
N LEU A 549 1.65 -52.49 -3.60
CA LEU A 549 3.06 -52.85 -3.69
C LEU A 549 3.42 -54.06 -2.83
N TRP A 550 2.75 -54.28 -1.68
CA TRP A 550 3.00 -55.48 -0.86
C TRP A 550 2.25 -56.73 -1.34
N GLY A 551 1.10 -56.60 -2.03
CA GLY A 551 0.39 -57.73 -2.63
C GLY A 551 1.14 -58.38 -3.81
N ASN A 552 2.01 -57.66 -4.49
CA ASN A 552 2.78 -58.17 -5.64
C ASN A 552 4.17 -58.75 -5.28
N LEU A 553 4.61 -58.63 -4.02
CA LEU A 553 5.94 -59.15 -3.63
C LEU A 553 5.91 -60.43 -2.80
N PHE A 554 4.76 -60.86 -2.27
CA PHE A 554 4.64 -62.04 -1.41
C PHE A 554 3.33 -62.84 -1.64
N GLY A 555 3.06 -63.21 -2.88
CA GLY A 555 1.92 -64.02 -3.20
C GLY A 555 2.28 -65.18 -4.09
N SER A 556 2.77 -66.29 -3.53
CA SER A 556 2.70 -67.62 -4.13
C SER A 556 2.47 -68.66 -3.07
N GLY A 557 1.42 -69.52 -3.22
CA GLY A 557 1.34 -70.81 -2.53
C GLY A 557 -0.05 -71.19 -1.98
N GLU A 558 -0.81 -71.93 -2.80
CA GLU A 558 -1.66 -73.14 -2.52
C GLU A 558 -2.68 -73.11 -1.38
N ALA A 559 -3.94 -73.22 -1.69
CA ALA A 559 -4.81 -74.38 -1.97
C ALA A 559 -5.46 -75.04 -0.74
N ALA A 560 -6.83 -75.03 -0.77
CA ALA A 560 -7.81 -76.03 -0.33
C ALA A 560 -8.03 -76.35 1.17
N SER A 561 -9.19 -76.08 1.70
CA SER A 561 -10.30 -77.03 1.97
C SER A 561 -11.24 -76.51 3.08
N GLU A 562 -12.52 -76.53 2.77
CA GLU A 562 -13.68 -76.45 3.68
C GLU A 562 -13.94 -77.78 4.39
N PRO A 563 -15.03 -77.87 5.25
CA PRO A 563 -15.31 -77.49 6.63
C PRO A 563 -15.47 -78.75 7.51
N PRO A 564 -16.26 -78.98 8.59
CA PRO A 564 -17.31 -78.20 9.25
C PRO A 564 -17.33 -78.28 10.81
N GLY A 565 -18.30 -77.58 11.41
CA GLY A 565 -19.05 -78.19 12.53
C GLY A 565 -18.86 -77.62 13.94
N SER A 566 -19.84 -76.87 14.37
CA SER A 566 -20.60 -77.00 15.66
C SER A 566 -19.90 -76.88 17.01
N ALA A 567 -20.57 -76.05 17.79
CA ALA A 567 -20.97 -76.27 19.17
C ALA A 567 -20.11 -75.80 20.35
N ASP A 568 -20.68 -74.82 21.02
CA ASP A 568 -21.05 -74.82 22.45
C ASP A 568 -20.03 -74.62 23.58
N ARG A 569 -20.50 -73.77 24.52
CA ARG A 569 -20.24 -73.67 25.97
C ARG A 569 -19.01 -72.97 26.51
N ALA A 570 -19.21 -71.78 27.07
CA ALA A 570 -19.57 -71.54 28.48
C ALA A 570 -18.39 -71.56 29.46
N ALA A 571 -18.25 -70.45 30.15
CA ALA A 571 -17.80 -70.26 31.55
C ALA A 571 -16.28 -70.44 31.84
N GLU A 572 -15.62 -69.39 32.19
CA GLU A 572 -15.29 -68.82 33.50
C GLU A 572 -14.77 -67.41 33.41
#